data_3fc02132e9bb523bc8c09e75441ab4b4
#
_entry.id   3fc02132e9bb523bc8c09e75441ab4b4
#
_cell.length_a   1.000
_cell.length_b   1.000
_cell.length_c   1.000
_cell.angle_alpha   90.00
_cell.angle_beta   90.00
_cell.angle_gamma   90.00
#
_symmetry.space_group_name_H-M   'P 1'
#
loop_
_entity.id
_entity.type
_entity.pdbx_description
1 polymer ?
#
loop_
_entity_poly.entity_id
_entity_poly.type
_entity_poly.pdbx_seq_one_letter_code
_entity_poly.pdbx_strand_id
1 'polypeptide(L)'
;MTKLMIGSDDLAFFGVLAQSASLAECARRLDVTPPAVTQRLRALEERIGIRLVDRSGRGMSLTDEGALVLAHGTVVSDALEALSEALSDRKKSVTGHLRVAAPHGFGRLHVAPVVDAFARAHPGVTVTLDLSDHPGARLLESSDVVVHIGPPPHLDEVVTTLAPNRRILCASPAYLAEGPPLRSPADLARHRCLVVRENDEDVTLWRFTHPSSPPSTVRIHPTLCSNDGAVVRDWAVAGQGVTIRSEWDVADDLAQRRLKRLLAPWEPPGADVIALLGTRAARSARTTAFVALLRQSLSPTPWRRRARS
;
A
#
# COMPACT_ATOMS: atom_id res chain seq x y z
N MET A 1 12.77 44.99 -7.68
CA MET A 1 12.58 43.63 -7.13
C MET A 1 11.40 42.99 -7.85
N THR A 2 11.66 42.15 -8.84
CA THR A 2 10.59 41.40 -9.53
C THR A 2 9.97 40.41 -8.55
N LYS A 3 8.68 40.59 -8.27
CA LYS A 3 7.94 39.70 -7.35
C LYS A 3 7.91 38.32 -7.97
N LEU A 4 8.58 37.38 -7.34
CA LEU A 4 8.54 35.96 -7.71
C LEU A 4 7.08 35.49 -7.62
N MET A 5 6.40 35.30 -8.75
CA MET A 5 5.00 34.90 -8.79
C MET A 5 4.89 33.50 -9.36
N ILE A 6 4.94 32.50 -8.44
CA ILE A 6 4.55 31.11 -8.73
C ILE A 6 3.09 30.99 -8.31
N GLY A 7 2.21 30.59 -9.23
CA GLY A 7 0.80 30.34 -8.94
C GLY A 7 0.53 28.89 -8.59
N SER A 8 -0.64 28.60 -8.01
CA SER A 8 -1.10 27.23 -7.73
C SER A 8 -1.11 26.35 -8.97
N ASP A 9 -1.52 26.89 -10.12
CA ASP A 9 -1.53 26.18 -11.40
C ASP A 9 -0.13 25.79 -11.89
N ASP A 10 0.88 26.62 -11.56
CA ASP A 10 2.29 26.30 -11.87
C ASP A 10 2.78 25.15 -11.01
N LEU A 11 2.43 25.16 -9.73
CA LEU A 11 2.79 24.08 -8.79
C LEU A 11 2.13 22.77 -9.18
N ALA A 12 0.86 22.78 -9.52
CA ALA A 12 0.14 21.59 -10.00
C ALA A 12 0.76 21.04 -11.29
N PHE A 13 1.04 21.91 -12.27
CA PHE A 13 1.74 21.54 -13.50
C PHE A 13 3.10 20.92 -13.21
N PHE A 14 3.92 21.60 -12.38
CA PHE A 14 5.27 21.15 -12.07
C PHE A 14 5.27 19.84 -11.29
N GLY A 15 4.28 19.59 -10.42
CA GLY A 15 4.10 18.33 -9.72
C GLY A 15 3.86 17.16 -10.69
N VAL A 16 3.03 17.32 -11.72
CA VAL A 16 2.83 16.30 -12.76
C VAL A 16 4.09 16.09 -13.58
N LEU A 17 4.78 17.17 -13.94
CA LEU A 17 6.03 17.11 -14.70
C LEU A 17 7.12 16.33 -13.95
N ALA A 18 7.31 16.62 -12.67
CA ALA A 18 8.34 15.99 -11.84
C ALA A 18 8.13 14.48 -11.65
N GLN A 19 6.88 14.01 -11.75
CA GLN A 19 6.50 12.60 -11.65
C GLN A 19 6.50 11.86 -13.00
N SER A 20 6.83 12.56 -14.09
CA SER A 20 6.82 12.00 -15.44
C SER A 20 8.25 11.68 -15.89
N ALA A 21 8.47 10.53 -16.52
CA ALA A 21 9.79 10.14 -17.04
C ALA A 21 10.22 10.97 -18.25
N SER A 22 9.27 11.69 -18.91
CA SER A 22 9.53 12.51 -20.08
C SER A 22 8.46 13.59 -20.27
N LEU A 23 8.81 14.63 -21.07
CA LEU A 23 7.83 15.66 -21.47
C LEU A 23 6.65 15.08 -22.25
N ALA A 24 6.87 14.02 -23.04
CA ALA A 24 5.81 13.35 -23.77
C ALA A 24 4.85 12.60 -22.83
N GLU A 25 5.35 12.02 -21.77
CA GLU A 25 4.51 11.41 -20.73
C GLU A 25 3.72 12.46 -19.95
N CYS A 26 4.37 13.55 -19.54
CA CYS A 26 3.72 14.69 -18.91
C CYS A 26 2.59 15.23 -19.77
N ALA A 27 2.82 15.37 -21.09
CA ALA A 27 1.82 15.83 -22.04
C ALA A 27 0.59 14.91 -22.09
N ARG A 28 0.80 13.61 -22.12
CA ARG A 28 -0.31 12.62 -22.05
C ARG A 28 -1.09 12.72 -20.74
N ARG A 29 -0.40 12.88 -19.60
CA ARG A 29 -1.04 13.00 -18.28
C ARG A 29 -1.86 14.28 -18.12
N LEU A 30 -1.45 15.37 -18.81
CA LEU A 30 -2.13 16.66 -18.76
C LEU A 30 -3.13 16.84 -19.91
N ASP A 31 -3.27 15.87 -20.80
CA ASP A 31 -4.11 15.95 -22.02
C ASP A 31 -3.77 17.15 -22.90
N VAL A 32 -2.47 17.39 -23.11
CA VAL A 32 -1.94 18.48 -23.95
C VAL A 32 -0.86 17.96 -24.90
N THR A 33 -0.37 18.82 -25.81
CA THR A 33 0.73 18.47 -26.70
C THR A 33 2.11 18.62 -26.04
N PRO A 34 3.14 17.84 -26.42
CA PRO A 34 4.49 17.99 -25.88
C PRO A 34 5.10 19.39 -26.08
N PRO A 35 4.88 20.10 -27.20
CA PRO A 35 5.27 21.51 -27.32
C PRO A 35 4.65 22.44 -26.28
N ALA A 36 3.37 22.22 -25.93
CA ALA A 36 2.68 23.00 -24.91
C ALA A 36 3.31 22.83 -23.52
N VAL A 37 3.67 21.58 -23.15
CA VAL A 37 4.41 21.31 -21.91
C VAL A 37 5.76 22.02 -21.90
N THR A 38 6.49 21.97 -23.03
CA THR A 38 7.80 22.64 -23.17
C THR A 38 7.67 24.13 -23.02
N GLN A 39 6.68 24.74 -23.66
CA GLN A 39 6.42 26.18 -23.59
C GLN A 39 6.03 26.60 -22.17
N ARG A 40 5.15 25.83 -21.50
CA ARG A 40 4.71 26.11 -20.13
C ARG A 40 5.86 26.05 -19.14
N LEU A 41 6.74 25.03 -19.27
CA LEU A 41 7.92 24.90 -18.43
C LEU A 41 8.89 26.08 -18.65
N ARG A 42 9.18 26.45 -19.91
CA ARG A 42 10.03 27.60 -20.21
C ARG A 42 9.47 28.89 -19.61
N ALA A 43 8.18 29.16 -19.79
CA ALA A 43 7.53 30.33 -19.24
C ALA A 43 7.61 30.39 -17.71
N LEU A 44 7.55 29.24 -17.04
CA LEU A 44 7.72 29.13 -15.60
C LEU A 44 9.18 29.45 -15.20
N GLU A 45 10.16 28.79 -15.84
CA GLU A 45 11.59 29.01 -15.60
C GLU A 45 12.03 30.45 -15.88
N GLU A 46 11.53 31.05 -16.96
CA GLU A 46 11.79 32.47 -17.30
C GLU A 46 11.22 33.43 -16.25
N ARG A 47 10.02 33.17 -15.75
CA ARG A 47 9.35 33.96 -14.71
C ARG A 47 10.06 33.88 -13.35
N ILE A 48 10.62 32.70 -13.03
CA ILE A 48 11.38 32.46 -11.80
C ILE A 48 12.84 32.95 -11.98
N GLY A 49 13.35 32.91 -13.19
CA GLY A 49 14.76 33.23 -13.51
C GLY A 49 15.72 32.09 -13.23
N ILE A 50 15.22 30.88 -13.00
CA ILE A 50 16.01 29.69 -12.60
C ILE A 50 15.51 28.47 -13.37
N ARG A 51 16.42 27.60 -13.78
CA ARG A 51 16.09 26.31 -14.40
C ARG A 51 15.65 25.32 -13.33
N LEU A 52 14.55 24.64 -13.58
CA LEU A 52 13.97 23.64 -12.69
C LEU A 52 14.21 22.20 -13.17
N VAL A 53 14.52 22.05 -14.47
CA VAL A 53 14.72 20.74 -15.11
C VAL A 53 16.03 20.73 -15.88
N ASP A 54 16.86 19.72 -15.64
CA ASP A 54 18.03 19.41 -16.44
C ASP A 54 17.68 18.46 -17.59
N ARG A 55 18.16 18.79 -18.79
CA ARG A 55 17.96 18.05 -20.04
C ARG A 55 19.29 17.60 -20.66
N SER A 56 20.41 17.73 -19.94
CA SER A 56 21.76 17.44 -20.46
C SER A 56 22.08 15.95 -20.57
N GLY A 57 21.22 15.07 -20.02
CA GLY A 57 21.43 13.62 -20.02
C GLY A 57 20.44 12.84 -20.92
N ARG A 58 20.44 11.51 -20.80
CA ARG A 58 19.53 10.61 -21.54
C ARG A 58 18.07 10.65 -21.06
N GLY A 59 17.69 11.62 -20.24
CA GLY A 59 16.34 11.75 -19.66
C GLY A 59 16.08 13.15 -19.10
N MET A 60 14.98 13.28 -18.41
CA MET A 60 14.57 14.48 -17.70
C MET A 60 14.82 14.27 -16.20
N SER A 61 15.62 15.16 -15.57
CA SER A 61 15.85 15.18 -14.14
C SER A 61 15.58 16.55 -13.55
N LEU A 62 15.22 16.62 -12.28
CA LEU A 62 15.07 17.89 -11.59
C LEU A 62 16.45 18.47 -11.24
N THR A 63 16.57 19.79 -11.27
CA THR A 63 17.67 20.51 -10.62
C THR A 63 17.41 20.57 -9.10
N ASP A 64 18.40 21.01 -8.31
CA ASP A 64 18.23 21.20 -6.87
C ASP A 64 17.09 22.22 -6.59
N GLU A 65 16.99 23.26 -7.40
CA GLU A 65 15.92 24.25 -7.32
C GLU A 65 14.58 23.65 -7.75
N GLY A 66 14.58 22.75 -8.75
CA GLY A 66 13.40 21.99 -9.14
C GLY A 66 12.90 21.09 -8.02
N ALA A 67 13.82 20.41 -7.32
CA ALA A 67 13.46 19.61 -6.15
C ALA A 67 12.89 20.47 -5.01
N LEU A 68 13.45 21.67 -4.79
CA LEU A 68 12.94 22.63 -3.81
C LEU A 68 11.53 23.10 -4.18
N VAL A 69 11.29 23.46 -5.43
CA VAL A 69 9.95 23.88 -5.91
C VAL A 69 8.94 22.74 -5.77
N LEU A 70 9.34 21.50 -6.07
CA LEU A 70 8.47 20.34 -5.89
C LEU A 70 8.09 20.14 -4.42
N ALA A 71 9.07 20.15 -3.51
CA ALA A 71 8.84 19.96 -2.09
C ALA A 71 7.89 21.00 -1.50
N HIS A 72 8.16 22.29 -1.74
CA HIS A 72 7.30 23.38 -1.25
C HIS A 72 5.98 23.47 -2.01
N GLY A 73 5.98 23.14 -3.30
CA GLY A 73 4.77 23.10 -4.13
C GLY A 73 3.77 22.06 -3.64
N THR A 74 4.24 20.91 -3.21
CA THR A 74 3.40 19.87 -2.59
C THR A 74 2.72 20.41 -1.34
N VAL A 75 3.47 21.05 -0.44
CA VAL A 75 2.91 21.65 0.80
C VAL A 75 1.82 22.70 0.51
N VAL A 76 2.03 23.55 -0.51
CA VAL A 76 1.04 24.56 -0.90
C VAL A 76 -0.21 23.91 -1.52
N SER A 77 -0.02 22.92 -2.40
CA SER A 77 -1.12 22.19 -3.01
C SER A 77 -1.98 21.48 -1.97
N ASP A 78 -1.34 20.82 -1.00
CA ASP A 78 -2.02 20.18 0.13
C ASP A 78 -2.79 21.18 1.00
N ALA A 79 -2.24 22.38 1.19
CA ALA A 79 -2.93 23.43 1.95
C ALA A 79 -4.17 23.98 1.22
N LEU A 80 -4.12 24.10 -0.11
CA LEU A 80 -5.27 24.49 -0.94
C LEU A 80 -6.34 23.40 -0.97
N GLU A 81 -5.93 22.13 -1.09
CA GLU A 81 -6.86 21.01 -0.97
C GLU A 81 -7.54 21.00 0.42
N ALA A 82 -6.77 21.20 1.50
CA ALA A 82 -7.32 21.24 2.86
C ALA A 82 -8.32 22.40 3.05
N LEU A 83 -8.08 23.56 2.46
CA LEU A 83 -9.04 24.66 2.49
C LEU A 83 -10.34 24.30 1.75
N SER A 84 -10.19 23.71 0.56
CA SER A 84 -11.33 23.23 -0.24
C SER A 84 -12.14 22.17 0.52
N GLU A 85 -11.47 21.26 1.22
CA GLU A 85 -12.09 20.26 2.08
C GLU A 85 -12.85 20.89 3.25
N ALA A 86 -12.21 21.82 3.97
CA ALA A 86 -12.86 22.50 5.11
C ALA A 86 -14.12 23.27 4.69
N LEU A 87 -14.15 23.78 3.46
CA LEU A 87 -15.33 24.41 2.89
C LEU A 87 -16.39 23.40 2.46
N SER A 88 -15.96 22.24 1.92
CA SER A 88 -16.84 21.15 1.50
C SER A 88 -17.47 20.43 2.70
N ASP A 89 -16.73 20.25 3.77
CA ASP A 89 -17.24 19.65 5.04
C ASP A 89 -18.39 20.49 5.63
N ARG A 90 -18.35 21.81 5.50
CA ARG A 90 -19.48 22.68 5.87
C ARG A 90 -20.73 22.41 5.02
N LYS A 91 -20.57 21.94 3.77
CA LYS A 91 -21.66 21.56 2.86
C LYS A 91 -22.03 20.07 2.97
N LYS A 92 -21.33 19.28 3.80
CA LYS A 92 -21.47 17.81 3.89
C LYS A 92 -21.34 17.10 2.53
N SER A 93 -20.65 17.68 1.58
CA SER A 93 -20.45 17.09 0.25
C SER A 93 -19.17 16.28 0.21
N VAL A 94 -19.27 15.01 -0.22
CA VAL A 94 -18.15 14.11 -0.42
C VAL A 94 -17.60 14.35 -1.84
N THR A 95 -16.53 15.14 -1.94
CA THR A 95 -15.93 15.54 -3.23
C THR A 95 -14.40 15.64 -3.14
N GLY A 96 -13.72 15.76 -4.28
CA GLY A 96 -12.28 15.96 -4.37
C GLY A 96 -11.51 14.68 -4.70
N HIS A 97 -10.20 14.65 -4.43
CA HIS A 97 -9.34 13.53 -4.76
C HIS A 97 -9.02 12.70 -3.51
N LEU A 98 -9.26 11.39 -3.58
CA LEU A 98 -8.95 10.42 -2.54
C LEU A 98 -7.80 9.52 -3.01
N ARG A 99 -6.68 9.52 -2.29
CA ARG A 99 -5.52 8.68 -2.55
C ARG A 99 -5.51 7.51 -1.57
N VAL A 100 -5.63 6.30 -2.08
CA VAL A 100 -5.65 5.07 -1.29
C VAL A 100 -4.46 4.22 -1.67
N ALA A 101 -3.72 3.73 -0.67
CA ALA A 101 -2.67 2.75 -0.87
C ALA A 101 -3.00 1.43 -0.17
N ALA A 102 -2.61 0.31 -0.76
CA ALA A 102 -2.86 -1.02 -0.20
C ALA A 102 -1.82 -2.04 -0.68
N PRO A 103 -1.58 -3.16 0.08
CA PRO A 103 -0.76 -4.27 -0.40
C PRO A 103 -1.33 -4.89 -1.67
N HIS A 104 -0.47 -5.35 -2.60
CA HIS A 104 -0.88 -5.84 -3.92
C HIS A 104 -2.04 -6.83 -3.89
N GLY A 105 -1.91 -7.94 -3.17
CA GLY A 105 -2.92 -8.99 -3.14
C GLY A 105 -4.21 -8.53 -2.46
N PHE A 106 -4.11 -7.95 -1.26
CA PHE A 106 -5.26 -7.47 -0.51
C PHE A 106 -5.96 -6.31 -1.22
N GLY A 107 -5.19 -5.40 -1.78
CA GLY A 107 -5.68 -4.26 -2.55
C GLY A 107 -6.53 -4.69 -3.74
N ARG A 108 -6.06 -5.66 -4.54
CA ARG A 108 -6.82 -6.20 -5.68
C ARG A 108 -8.11 -6.89 -5.27
N LEU A 109 -8.06 -7.71 -4.22
CA LEU A 109 -9.20 -8.57 -3.85
C LEU A 109 -10.26 -7.86 -3.02
N HIS A 110 -9.84 -6.95 -2.14
CA HIS A 110 -10.72 -6.38 -1.12
C HIS A 110 -10.87 -4.86 -1.19
N VAL A 111 -9.84 -4.11 -1.64
CA VAL A 111 -9.91 -2.64 -1.69
C VAL A 111 -10.44 -2.15 -3.04
N ALA A 112 -9.96 -2.67 -4.16
CA ALA A 112 -10.37 -2.23 -5.50
C ALA A 112 -11.89 -2.33 -5.75
N PRO A 113 -12.59 -3.40 -5.32
CA PRO A 113 -14.06 -3.44 -5.44
C PRO A 113 -14.77 -2.36 -4.61
N VAL A 114 -14.19 -1.97 -3.47
CA VAL A 114 -14.74 -0.89 -2.62
C VAL A 114 -14.48 0.47 -3.25
N VAL A 115 -13.31 0.68 -3.84
CA VAL A 115 -12.99 1.90 -4.61
C VAL A 115 -14.00 2.09 -5.75
N ASP A 116 -14.29 1.05 -6.52
CA ASP A 116 -15.28 1.08 -7.58
C ASP A 116 -16.71 1.42 -7.06
N ALA A 117 -17.14 0.78 -5.97
CA ALA A 117 -18.42 1.08 -5.35
C ALA A 117 -18.49 2.52 -4.80
N PHE A 118 -17.40 3.00 -4.20
CA PHE A 118 -17.30 4.35 -3.66
C PHE A 118 -17.35 5.42 -4.76
N ALA A 119 -16.61 5.23 -5.85
CA ALA A 119 -16.62 6.15 -6.99
C ALA A 119 -18.00 6.25 -7.64
N ARG A 120 -18.74 5.14 -7.74
CA ARG A 120 -20.14 5.16 -8.22
C ARG A 120 -21.08 5.90 -7.27
N ALA A 121 -20.90 5.75 -5.97
CA ALA A 121 -21.73 6.42 -4.96
C ALA A 121 -21.43 7.91 -4.82
N HIS A 122 -20.21 8.34 -5.17
CA HIS A 122 -19.73 9.71 -5.01
C HIS A 122 -19.09 10.24 -6.32
N PRO A 123 -19.89 10.62 -7.35
CA PRO A 123 -19.37 11.05 -8.66
C PRO A 123 -18.47 12.29 -8.61
N GLY A 124 -18.51 13.06 -7.53
CA GLY A 124 -17.63 14.22 -7.30
C GLY A 124 -16.27 13.87 -6.71
N VAL A 125 -15.98 12.55 -6.51
CA VAL A 125 -14.69 12.09 -5.99
C VAL A 125 -13.91 11.39 -7.10
N THR A 126 -12.66 11.81 -7.29
CA THR A 126 -11.66 11.06 -8.05
C THR A 126 -10.87 10.19 -7.10
N VAL A 127 -10.72 8.89 -7.37
CA VAL A 127 -9.94 7.99 -6.51
C VAL A 127 -8.73 7.47 -7.26
N THR A 128 -7.55 7.58 -6.62
CA THR A 128 -6.33 6.86 -7.04
C THR A 128 -6.08 5.73 -6.07
N LEU A 129 -5.87 4.51 -6.59
CA LEU A 129 -5.48 3.35 -5.80
C LEU A 129 -4.07 2.92 -6.20
N ASP A 130 -3.12 3.07 -5.28
CA ASP A 130 -1.74 2.62 -5.43
C ASP A 130 -1.54 1.28 -4.72
N LEU A 131 -1.05 0.28 -5.44
CA LEU A 131 -0.75 -1.02 -4.87
C LEU A 131 0.75 -1.16 -4.65
N SER A 132 1.15 -1.42 -3.39
CA SER A 132 2.55 -1.55 -3.00
C SER A 132 2.69 -2.39 -1.75
N ASP A 133 3.67 -3.29 -1.72
CA ASP A 133 4.03 -4.06 -0.52
C ASP A 133 5.12 -3.36 0.33
N HIS A 134 5.48 -2.13 -0.03
CA HIS A 134 6.40 -1.27 0.70
C HIS A 134 5.69 0.01 1.13
N PRO A 135 4.95 0.02 2.23
CA PRO A 135 4.38 1.23 2.80
C PRO A 135 5.49 2.03 3.50
N GLY A 136 6.47 2.51 2.72
CA GLY A 136 7.48 3.43 3.22
C GLY A 136 6.86 4.78 3.61
N ALA A 137 7.59 5.60 4.37
CA ALA A 137 7.15 6.93 4.81
C ALA A 137 6.56 7.79 3.68
N ARG A 138 7.13 7.68 2.46
CA ARG A 138 6.61 8.37 1.27
C ARG A 138 5.16 8.01 0.92
N LEU A 139 4.78 6.74 1.07
CA LEU A 139 3.42 6.29 0.74
C LEU A 139 2.42 6.82 1.77
N LEU A 140 2.82 6.87 3.05
CA LEU A 140 2.02 7.45 4.13
C LEU A 140 1.84 8.97 3.95
N GLU A 141 2.89 9.67 3.51
CA GLU A 141 2.83 11.11 3.26
C GLU A 141 2.00 11.49 2.03
N SER A 142 1.97 10.62 1.01
CA SER A 142 1.30 10.87 -0.27
C SER A 142 -0.11 10.31 -0.37
N SER A 143 -0.57 9.52 0.62
CA SER A 143 -1.88 8.86 0.61
C SER A 143 -2.79 9.36 1.72
N ASP A 144 -4.09 9.47 1.44
CA ASP A 144 -5.10 9.81 2.44
C ASP A 144 -5.44 8.60 3.34
N VAL A 145 -5.40 7.39 2.74
CA VAL A 145 -5.67 6.12 3.42
C VAL A 145 -4.61 5.11 3.00
N VAL A 146 -3.89 4.54 3.96
CA VAL A 146 -3.01 3.39 3.72
C VAL A 146 -3.58 2.18 4.43
N VAL A 147 -3.98 1.17 3.66
CA VAL A 147 -4.36 -0.14 4.19
C VAL A 147 -3.10 -0.91 4.53
N HIS A 148 -2.96 -1.30 5.78
CA HIS A 148 -1.79 -2.03 6.29
C HIS A 148 -2.21 -3.33 6.96
N ILE A 149 -1.34 -4.35 6.94
CA ILE A 149 -1.58 -5.66 7.53
C ILE A 149 -0.49 -5.94 8.55
N GLY A 150 -0.85 -5.88 9.81
CA GLY A 150 0.06 -6.05 10.94
C GLY A 150 0.06 -4.85 11.89
N PRO A 151 1.03 -4.79 12.80
CA PRO A 151 1.17 -3.66 13.71
C PRO A 151 1.49 -2.37 12.94
N PRO A 152 0.99 -1.21 13.38
CA PRO A 152 1.29 0.06 12.73
C PRO A 152 2.80 0.34 12.78
N PRO A 153 3.40 0.84 11.68
CA PRO A 153 4.83 1.09 11.61
C PRO A 153 5.29 2.29 12.46
N HIS A 154 4.41 3.26 12.69
CA HIS A 154 4.68 4.48 13.48
C HIS A 154 3.54 4.78 14.45
N LEU A 155 3.81 5.58 15.49
CA LEU A 155 2.85 5.88 16.56
C LEU A 155 2.03 7.16 16.34
N ASP A 156 2.39 7.98 15.34
CA ASP A 156 1.80 9.31 15.13
C ASP A 156 0.58 9.33 14.19
N GLU A 157 0.14 8.16 13.72
CA GLU A 157 -0.95 8.02 12.77
C GLU A 157 -2.28 7.69 13.47
N VAL A 158 -3.37 8.12 12.85
CA VAL A 158 -4.69 7.67 13.27
C VAL A 158 -4.93 6.26 12.74
N VAL A 159 -4.98 5.30 13.65
CA VAL A 159 -5.16 3.87 13.31
C VAL A 159 -6.63 3.49 13.45
N THR A 160 -7.19 2.90 12.40
CA THR A 160 -8.55 2.33 12.42
C THR A 160 -8.49 0.85 12.05
N THR A 161 -8.94 -0.04 12.94
CA THR A 161 -9.06 -1.47 12.63
C THR A 161 -10.20 -1.68 11.62
N LEU A 162 -9.87 -2.33 10.51
CA LEU A 162 -10.81 -2.67 9.43
C LEU A 162 -11.37 -4.08 9.58
N ALA A 163 -10.49 -5.07 9.81
CA ALA A 163 -10.91 -6.45 10.01
C ALA A 163 -9.88 -7.26 10.81
N PRO A 164 -10.31 -8.26 11.60
CA PRO A 164 -9.39 -9.20 12.21
C PRO A 164 -8.78 -10.11 11.15
N ASN A 165 -7.47 -10.31 11.23
CA ASN A 165 -6.71 -11.22 10.41
C ASN A 165 -5.59 -11.84 11.23
N ARG A 166 -5.16 -13.03 10.87
CA ARG A 166 -4.02 -13.72 11.48
C ARG A 166 -3.08 -14.25 10.42
N ARG A 167 -1.85 -14.52 10.80
CA ARG A 167 -0.90 -15.23 9.96
C ARG A 167 -1.02 -16.74 10.23
N ILE A 168 -0.88 -17.56 9.20
CA ILE A 168 -0.99 -19.00 9.25
C ILE A 168 0.26 -19.62 8.67
N LEU A 169 0.92 -20.50 9.42
CA LEU A 169 1.96 -21.37 8.91
C LEU A 169 1.30 -22.49 8.12
N CYS A 170 1.65 -22.68 6.87
CA CYS A 170 1.03 -23.68 5.99
C CYS A 170 1.98 -24.24 4.93
N ALA A 171 1.63 -25.40 4.40
CA ALA A 171 2.24 -26.03 3.24
C ALA A 171 1.23 -26.95 2.56
N SER A 172 1.53 -27.40 1.33
CA SER A 172 0.69 -28.38 0.63
C SER A 172 0.87 -29.79 1.24
N PRO A 173 -0.18 -30.65 1.16
CA PRO A 173 -0.09 -32.04 1.55
C PRO A 173 1.03 -32.81 0.82
N ALA A 174 1.26 -32.50 -0.46
CA ALA A 174 2.31 -33.12 -1.26
C ALA A 174 3.69 -32.87 -0.67
N TYR A 175 4.00 -31.61 -0.33
CA TYR A 175 5.26 -31.27 0.32
C TYR A 175 5.46 -31.99 1.65
N LEU A 176 4.40 -32.08 2.45
CA LEU A 176 4.45 -32.70 3.78
C LEU A 176 4.64 -34.22 3.72
N ALA A 177 4.21 -34.89 2.65
CA ALA A 177 4.38 -36.33 2.47
C ALA A 177 5.84 -36.72 2.21
N GLU A 178 6.62 -35.83 1.61
CA GLU A 178 8.02 -36.06 1.24
C GLU A 178 9.02 -35.41 2.21
N GLY A 179 8.53 -34.41 2.99
CA GLY A 179 9.37 -33.62 3.88
C GLY A 179 9.67 -34.29 5.23
N PRO A 180 10.67 -33.77 5.99
CA PRO A 180 10.94 -34.23 7.34
C PRO A 180 9.74 -33.94 8.27
N PRO A 181 9.64 -34.62 9.41
CA PRO A 181 8.59 -34.31 10.38
C PRO A 181 8.67 -32.89 10.90
N LEU A 182 7.52 -32.20 10.97
CA LEU A 182 7.37 -30.86 11.50
C LEU A 182 6.50 -30.90 12.77
N ARG A 183 7.12 -30.94 13.93
CA ARG A 183 6.47 -31.09 15.25
C ARG A 183 6.59 -29.85 16.12
N SER A 184 7.61 -29.02 15.87
CA SER A 184 7.91 -27.81 16.62
C SER A 184 8.43 -26.71 15.69
N PRO A 185 8.41 -25.43 16.10
CA PRO A 185 9.02 -24.36 15.33
C PRO A 185 10.51 -24.60 14.98
N ALA A 186 11.28 -25.26 15.87
CA ALA A 186 12.68 -25.56 15.63
C ALA A 186 12.91 -26.45 14.39
N ASP A 187 11.94 -27.28 14.03
CA ASP A 187 12.03 -28.17 12.87
C ASP A 187 12.05 -27.42 11.54
N LEU A 188 11.53 -26.17 11.53
CA LEU A 188 11.51 -25.30 10.34
C LEU A 188 12.91 -25.04 9.75
N ALA A 189 13.95 -25.11 10.57
CA ALA A 189 15.33 -24.98 10.10
C ALA A 189 15.74 -26.06 9.07
N ARG A 190 15.00 -27.17 9.01
CA ARG A 190 15.22 -28.31 8.09
C ARG A 190 14.27 -28.32 6.91
N HIS A 191 13.34 -27.34 6.85
CA HIS A 191 12.36 -27.24 5.78
C HIS A 191 12.73 -26.17 4.74
N ARG A 192 12.27 -26.38 3.51
CA ARG A 192 12.30 -25.32 2.49
C ARG A 192 11.29 -24.25 2.89
N CYS A 193 11.77 -23.05 3.17
CA CYS A 193 10.95 -21.92 3.61
C CYS A 193 10.76 -20.92 2.46
N LEU A 194 9.51 -20.56 2.22
CA LEU A 194 9.10 -19.63 1.20
C LEU A 194 8.69 -18.34 1.89
N VAL A 195 9.28 -17.21 1.49
CA VAL A 195 9.09 -15.94 2.21
C VAL A 195 8.61 -14.82 1.31
N VAL A 196 7.78 -13.95 1.89
CA VAL A 196 7.44 -12.66 1.29
C VAL A 196 8.36 -11.61 1.90
N ARG A 197 8.96 -10.79 1.04
CA ARG A 197 9.72 -9.61 1.47
C ARG A 197 8.79 -8.41 1.50
N GLU A 198 8.37 -8.04 2.69
CA GLU A 198 7.54 -6.87 2.97
C GLU A 198 8.30 -5.96 3.96
N ASN A 199 8.17 -4.65 3.84
CA ASN A 199 8.52 -3.67 4.88
C ASN A 199 9.98 -3.68 5.39
N ASP A 200 10.96 -4.07 4.60
CA ASP A 200 12.38 -4.14 5.02
C ASP A 200 12.65 -4.95 6.30
N GLU A 201 11.72 -5.84 6.69
CA GLU A 201 11.88 -6.71 7.86
C GLU A 201 12.88 -7.85 7.60
N ASP A 202 13.54 -8.33 8.66
CA ASP A 202 14.34 -9.54 8.59
C ASP A 202 13.42 -10.76 8.42
N VAL A 203 13.17 -11.13 7.16
CA VAL A 203 12.31 -12.25 6.76
C VAL A 203 12.88 -13.61 7.17
N THR A 204 14.10 -13.69 7.70
CA THR A 204 14.74 -14.92 8.15
C THR A 204 14.41 -15.30 9.58
N LEU A 205 13.75 -14.43 10.34
CA LEU A 205 13.38 -14.67 11.73
C LEU A 205 11.87 -14.88 11.86
N TRP A 206 11.46 -16.13 11.99
CA TRP A 206 10.07 -16.47 12.25
C TRP A 206 9.80 -16.60 13.74
N ARG A 207 8.84 -15.84 14.24
CA ARG A 207 8.45 -15.79 15.64
C ARG A 207 7.10 -16.48 15.83
N PHE A 208 6.98 -17.23 16.93
CA PHE A 208 5.75 -17.93 17.29
C PHE A 208 5.46 -17.74 18.78
N THR A 209 4.18 -17.65 19.10
CA THR A 209 3.65 -17.71 20.46
C THR A 209 2.88 -19.01 20.66
N HIS A 210 2.78 -19.46 21.92
CA HIS A 210 2.07 -20.67 22.27
C HIS A 210 1.35 -20.43 23.61
N PRO A 211 0.10 -20.92 23.81
CA PRO A 211 -0.66 -20.68 25.04
C PRO A 211 0.01 -21.21 26.31
N SER A 212 0.79 -22.30 26.21
CA SER A 212 1.35 -23.04 27.35
C SER A 212 2.86 -23.23 27.28
N SER A 213 3.56 -22.57 26.36
CA SER A 213 5.02 -22.68 26.19
C SER A 213 5.62 -21.30 25.98
N PRO A 214 6.92 -21.10 26.33
CA PRO A 214 7.61 -19.87 26.02
C PRO A 214 7.57 -19.54 24.50
N PRO A 215 7.59 -18.25 24.11
CA PRO A 215 7.70 -17.86 22.72
C PRO A 215 8.93 -18.50 22.05
N SER A 216 8.80 -18.85 20.78
CA SER A 216 9.86 -19.45 19.98
C SER A 216 10.23 -18.55 18.82
N THR A 217 11.54 -18.35 18.61
CA THR A 217 12.06 -17.65 17.43
C THR A 217 12.99 -18.60 16.69
N VAL A 218 12.74 -18.77 15.40
CA VAL A 218 13.52 -19.68 14.56
C VAL A 218 14.14 -18.87 13.42
N ARG A 219 15.44 -19.02 13.24
CA ARG A 219 16.10 -18.55 12.03
C ARG A 219 15.92 -19.59 10.93
N ILE A 220 15.26 -19.18 9.86
CA ILE A 220 15.01 -20.01 8.68
C ILE A 220 15.98 -19.61 7.55
N HIS A 221 16.12 -20.52 6.58
CA HIS A 221 16.87 -20.27 5.36
C HIS A 221 15.89 -20.20 4.18
N PRO A 222 15.59 -18.99 3.64
CA PRO A 222 14.66 -18.86 2.54
C PRO A 222 15.17 -19.61 1.30
N THR A 223 14.32 -20.47 0.73
CA THR A 223 14.60 -21.18 -0.52
C THR A 223 14.09 -20.38 -1.72
N LEU A 224 12.90 -19.80 -1.60
CA LEU A 224 12.28 -18.91 -2.58
C LEU A 224 11.78 -17.66 -1.87
N CYS A 225 11.87 -16.53 -2.56
CA CYS A 225 11.55 -15.23 -2.02
C CYS A 225 10.88 -14.37 -3.09
N SER A 226 9.78 -13.71 -2.76
CA SER A 226 9.10 -12.74 -3.62
C SER A 226 8.60 -11.56 -2.79
N ASN A 227 8.40 -10.41 -3.41
CA ASN A 227 7.66 -9.29 -2.83
C ASN A 227 6.15 -9.38 -3.12
N ASP A 228 5.69 -10.36 -3.89
CA ASP A 228 4.27 -10.63 -4.11
C ASP A 228 3.84 -11.89 -3.33
N GLY A 229 2.94 -11.69 -2.36
CA GLY A 229 2.44 -12.77 -1.53
C GLY A 229 1.64 -13.82 -2.29
N ALA A 230 0.98 -13.48 -3.41
CA ALA A 230 0.26 -14.45 -4.23
C ALA A 230 1.22 -15.44 -4.90
N VAL A 231 2.37 -14.95 -5.36
CA VAL A 231 3.44 -15.81 -5.91
C VAL A 231 3.93 -16.80 -4.86
N VAL A 232 4.17 -16.35 -3.63
CA VAL A 232 4.65 -17.22 -2.54
C VAL A 232 3.58 -18.25 -2.14
N ARG A 233 2.30 -17.85 -2.11
CA ARG A 233 1.19 -18.78 -1.89
C ARG A 233 1.12 -19.85 -2.99
N ASP A 234 1.24 -19.47 -4.25
CA ASP A 234 1.17 -20.39 -5.38
C ASP A 234 2.34 -21.39 -5.35
N TRP A 235 3.54 -20.97 -4.97
CA TRP A 235 4.66 -21.89 -4.72
C TRP A 235 4.37 -22.88 -3.59
N ALA A 236 3.73 -22.42 -2.50
CA ALA A 236 3.37 -23.32 -1.39
C ALA A 236 2.31 -24.35 -1.83
N VAL A 237 1.32 -23.94 -2.62
CA VAL A 237 0.31 -24.86 -3.20
C VAL A 237 0.97 -25.87 -4.15
N ALA A 238 1.95 -25.41 -4.93
CA ALA A 238 2.74 -26.27 -5.84
C ALA A 238 3.76 -27.20 -5.12
N GLY A 239 3.79 -27.20 -3.79
CA GLY A 239 4.64 -28.14 -3.02
C GLY A 239 6.11 -27.69 -2.90
N GLN A 240 6.42 -26.41 -3.07
CA GLN A 240 7.80 -25.94 -3.00
C GLN A 240 8.32 -25.78 -1.56
N GLY A 241 7.45 -25.68 -0.55
CA GLY A 241 7.89 -25.53 0.83
C GLY A 241 6.80 -25.08 1.80
N VAL A 242 7.26 -24.62 2.96
CA VAL A 242 6.45 -24.09 4.06
C VAL A 242 6.45 -22.55 3.99
N THR A 243 5.33 -21.92 4.27
CA THR A 243 5.22 -20.47 4.29
C THR A 243 4.34 -19.97 5.44
N ILE A 244 4.53 -18.72 5.84
CA ILE A 244 3.60 -17.96 6.69
C ILE A 244 2.83 -17.00 5.82
N ARG A 245 1.49 -17.12 5.78
CA ARG A 245 0.60 -16.28 4.98
C ARG A 245 -0.56 -15.75 5.82
N SER A 246 -1.08 -14.60 5.42
CA SER A 246 -2.32 -14.05 5.98
C SER A 246 -3.52 -14.98 5.74
N GLU A 247 -4.40 -15.07 6.74
CA GLU A 247 -5.61 -15.90 6.67
C GLU A 247 -6.47 -15.57 5.43
N TRP A 248 -6.61 -14.28 5.11
CA TRP A 248 -7.39 -13.82 3.95
C TRP A 248 -6.85 -14.36 2.61
N ASP A 249 -5.53 -14.60 2.52
CA ASP A 249 -4.87 -15.04 1.29
C ASP A 249 -4.98 -16.56 1.08
N VAL A 250 -4.97 -17.33 2.17
CA VAL A 250 -4.94 -18.81 2.12
C VAL A 250 -6.24 -19.48 2.54
N ALA A 251 -7.28 -18.74 2.89
CA ALA A 251 -8.53 -19.29 3.39
C ALA A 251 -9.17 -20.29 2.41
N ASP A 252 -9.23 -19.98 1.13
CA ASP A 252 -9.77 -20.84 0.10
C ASP A 252 -8.90 -22.08 -0.14
N ASP A 253 -7.57 -21.95 -0.08
CA ASP A 253 -6.64 -23.08 -0.22
C ASP A 253 -6.72 -24.04 0.97
N LEU A 254 -6.91 -23.50 2.17
CA LEU A 254 -7.14 -24.33 3.37
C LEU A 254 -8.49 -25.06 3.32
N ALA A 255 -9.56 -24.36 2.91
CA ALA A 255 -10.89 -24.94 2.76
C ALA A 255 -10.91 -26.06 1.71
N GLN A 256 -10.20 -25.88 0.59
CA GLN A 256 -10.07 -26.84 -0.49
C GLN A 256 -8.97 -27.90 -0.25
N ARG A 257 -8.32 -27.86 0.91
CA ARG A 257 -7.23 -28.77 1.29
C ARG A 257 -6.01 -28.75 0.36
N ARG A 258 -5.84 -27.70 -0.43
CA ARG A 258 -4.60 -27.47 -1.20
C ARG A 258 -3.44 -27.09 -0.29
N LEU A 259 -3.75 -26.37 0.79
CA LEU A 259 -2.83 -26.11 1.90
C LEU A 259 -3.37 -26.71 3.19
N LYS A 260 -2.45 -27.01 4.12
CA LYS A 260 -2.75 -27.48 5.48
C LYS A 260 -2.08 -26.54 6.48
N ARG A 261 -2.83 -26.11 7.51
CA ARG A 261 -2.27 -25.39 8.66
C ARG A 261 -1.35 -26.31 9.45
N LEU A 262 -0.19 -25.78 9.85
CA LEU A 262 0.86 -26.52 10.54
C LEU A 262 1.07 -25.97 11.94
N LEU A 263 1.69 -26.79 12.79
CA LEU A 263 2.15 -26.44 14.14
C LEU A 263 1.07 -25.79 15.03
N ALA A 264 -0.22 -26.07 14.82
CA ALA A 264 -1.20 -25.65 15.83
C ALA A 264 -0.87 -26.36 17.18
N PRO A 265 -0.80 -25.65 18.30
CA PRO A 265 -1.28 -24.30 18.60
C PRO A 265 -0.22 -23.15 18.54
N TRP A 266 0.92 -23.34 17.89
CA TRP A 266 1.89 -22.29 17.67
C TRP A 266 1.33 -21.27 16.68
N GLU A 267 1.33 -19.99 17.05
CA GLU A 267 0.80 -18.91 16.22
C GLU A 267 1.86 -17.88 15.88
N PRO A 268 2.03 -17.52 14.59
CA PRO A 268 2.81 -16.34 14.21
C PRO A 268 2.18 -15.07 14.79
N PRO A 269 2.91 -13.93 14.84
CA PRO A 269 2.38 -12.67 15.30
C PRO A 269 1.08 -12.28 14.60
N GLY A 270 0.14 -11.70 15.33
CA GLY A 270 -1.11 -11.19 14.80
C GLY A 270 -0.88 -10.17 13.68
N ALA A 271 -1.83 -10.06 12.77
CA ALA A 271 -1.71 -9.19 11.60
C ALA A 271 -3.08 -8.66 11.17
N ASP A 272 -3.78 -7.96 12.06
CA ASP A 272 -5.06 -7.33 11.73
C ASP A 272 -4.91 -6.39 10.54
N VAL A 273 -5.98 -6.26 9.76
CA VAL A 273 -6.07 -5.28 8.69
C VAL A 273 -6.48 -3.95 9.29
N ILE A 274 -5.65 -2.94 9.10
CA ILE A 274 -5.84 -1.59 9.63
C ILE A 274 -5.81 -0.55 8.51
N ALA A 275 -6.45 0.59 8.72
CA ALA A 275 -6.25 1.79 7.94
C ALA A 275 -5.39 2.76 8.76
N LEU A 276 -4.31 3.24 8.16
CA LEU A 276 -3.47 4.31 8.65
C LEU A 276 -3.89 5.60 7.94
N LEU A 277 -4.17 6.63 8.71
CA LEU A 277 -4.63 7.91 8.22
C LEU A 277 -3.71 9.00 8.74
N GLY A 278 -3.23 9.87 7.87
CA GLY A 278 -2.59 11.10 8.32
C GLY A 278 -3.58 11.95 9.13
N THR A 279 -3.08 12.70 10.11
CA THR A 279 -3.93 13.50 11.02
C THR A 279 -4.86 14.48 10.29
N ARG A 280 -4.46 14.97 9.13
CA ARG A 280 -5.27 15.83 8.26
C ARG A 280 -6.32 15.02 7.50
N ALA A 281 -5.93 13.90 6.86
CA ALA A 281 -6.81 13.05 6.08
C ALA A 281 -7.93 12.43 6.95
N ALA A 282 -7.63 12.11 8.21
CA ALA A 282 -8.60 11.57 9.17
C ALA A 282 -9.80 12.49 9.44
N ARG A 283 -9.70 13.80 9.11
CA ARG A 283 -10.78 14.78 9.27
C ARG A 283 -11.60 14.99 8.00
N SER A 284 -11.18 14.48 6.87
CA SER A 284 -11.87 14.65 5.59
C SER A 284 -13.14 13.79 5.51
N ALA A 285 -14.26 14.37 5.04
CA ALA A 285 -15.53 13.67 4.87
C ALA A 285 -15.41 12.49 3.89
N ARG A 286 -14.65 12.65 2.78
CA ARG A 286 -14.43 11.58 1.81
C ARG A 286 -13.62 10.43 2.40
N THR A 287 -12.57 10.72 3.17
CA THR A 287 -11.76 9.71 3.85
C THR A 287 -12.59 8.93 4.87
N THR A 288 -13.34 9.64 5.70
CA THR A 288 -14.24 9.03 6.70
C THR A 288 -15.29 8.13 6.04
N ALA A 289 -15.92 8.60 4.95
CA ALA A 289 -16.93 7.83 4.22
C ALA A 289 -16.30 6.58 3.55
N PHE A 290 -15.12 6.71 2.94
CA PHE A 290 -14.43 5.57 2.32
C PHE A 290 -14.02 4.52 3.36
N VAL A 291 -13.41 4.92 4.47
CA VAL A 291 -13.00 4.00 5.56
C VAL A 291 -14.21 3.29 6.16
N ALA A 292 -15.34 3.99 6.33
CA ALA A 292 -16.58 3.39 6.80
C ALA A 292 -17.09 2.33 5.81
N LEU A 293 -17.11 2.62 4.51
CA LEU A 293 -17.51 1.68 3.46
C LEU A 293 -16.56 0.47 3.40
N LEU A 294 -15.26 0.69 3.46
CA LEU A 294 -14.26 -0.38 3.48
C LEU A 294 -14.44 -1.29 4.70
N ARG A 295 -14.60 -0.72 5.89
CA ARG A 295 -14.87 -1.48 7.11
C ARG A 295 -16.19 -2.27 7.01
N GLN A 296 -17.23 -1.70 6.44
CA GLN A 296 -18.50 -2.39 6.22
C GLN A 296 -18.35 -3.56 5.25
N SER A 297 -17.59 -3.42 4.16
CA SER A 297 -17.35 -4.48 3.18
C SER A 297 -16.58 -5.67 3.78
N LEU A 298 -15.74 -5.40 4.79
CA LEU A 298 -14.95 -6.40 5.52
C LEU A 298 -15.68 -6.96 6.76
N SER A 299 -16.94 -6.58 7.00
CA SER A 299 -17.77 -7.06 8.11
C SER A 299 -19.08 -7.69 7.62
N PRO A 300 -19.36 -8.96 7.98
CA PRO A 300 -18.47 -9.92 8.62
C PRO A 300 -17.32 -10.33 7.72
N THR A 301 -16.18 -10.64 8.33
CA THR A 301 -14.90 -10.93 7.67
C THR A 301 -15.04 -11.92 6.50
N PRO A 302 -14.79 -11.53 5.24
CA PRO A 302 -15.10 -12.33 4.04
C PRO A 302 -14.43 -13.70 4.03
N TRP A 303 -13.16 -13.78 4.42
CA TRP A 303 -12.37 -15.03 4.43
C TRP A 303 -12.73 -16.00 5.56
N ARG A 304 -13.63 -15.62 6.47
CA ARG A 304 -14.19 -16.49 7.53
C ARG A 304 -15.60 -16.96 7.23
N ARG A 305 -16.27 -16.39 6.21
CA ARG A 305 -17.66 -16.76 5.85
C ARG A 305 -17.77 -18.12 5.18
N ARG A 306 -16.76 -18.55 4.41
CA ARG A 306 -16.79 -19.77 3.62
C ARG A 306 -16.50 -21.07 4.40
N ALA A 307 -16.16 -20.98 5.69
CA ALA A 307 -15.90 -22.14 6.54
C ALA A 307 -17.18 -22.86 7.02
N ARG A 308 -18.39 -22.50 6.53
CA ARG A 308 -19.67 -23.06 6.97
C ARG A 308 -20.49 -23.74 5.87
N SER A 309 -19.89 -24.12 4.76
CA SER A 309 -20.57 -24.96 3.75
C SER A 309 -19.90 -26.31 3.57
#